data_125abc274b608dcd05b9bf06a25001e7
#
_entry.id   125abc274b608dcd05b9bf06a25001e7
#
_cell.length_a   1.000
_cell.length_b   1.000
_cell.length_c   1.000
_cell.angle_alpha   90.00
_cell.angle_beta   90.00
_cell.angle_gamma   90.00
#
_symmetry.space_group_name_H-M   'P 1'
#
loop_
_entity.id
_entity.type
_entity.pdbx_description
1 polymer ?
#
loop_
_entity_poly.entity_id
_entity_poly.type
_entity_poly.pdbx_seq_one_letter_code
_entity_poly.pdbx_strand_id
1 'polypeptide(L)' 'MPSLRELLATEADAVSAFVFLLREEQEALTSGNADVLPGIVGKKATASAHLASISAARNAELAS' A
#
# COMPACT_ATOMS: atom_id res chain seq x y z
N MET A 1 7.24 -18.13 -10.55
CA MET A 1 6.01 -17.60 -9.89
C MET A 1 6.23 -17.61 -8.39
N PRO A 2 5.87 -16.55 -7.68
CA PRO A 2 5.96 -16.58 -6.22
C PRO A 2 4.94 -17.54 -5.63
N SER A 3 5.29 -18.16 -4.51
CA SER A 3 4.38 -19.03 -3.78
C SER A 3 3.29 -18.21 -3.08
N LEU A 4 2.21 -18.86 -2.66
CA LEU A 4 1.17 -18.21 -1.88
C LEU A 4 1.73 -17.58 -0.61
N ARG A 5 2.65 -18.27 0.07
CA ARG A 5 3.32 -17.73 1.27
C ARG A 5 4.07 -16.42 0.95
N GLU A 6 4.83 -16.39 -0.15
CA GLU A 6 5.55 -15.19 -0.56
C GLU A 6 4.59 -14.05 -0.90
N LEU A 7 3.49 -14.36 -1.59
CA LEU A 7 2.47 -13.36 -1.92
C LEU A 7 1.83 -12.77 -0.67
N LEU A 8 1.52 -13.61 0.32
CA LEU A 8 0.95 -13.15 1.58
C LEU A 8 1.92 -12.27 2.36
N ALA A 9 3.20 -12.63 2.40
CA ALA A 9 4.23 -11.81 3.05
C ALA A 9 4.39 -10.47 2.35
N THR A 10 4.42 -10.45 1.02
CA THR A 10 4.53 -9.24 0.22
C THR A 10 3.31 -8.34 0.44
N GLU A 11 2.12 -8.94 0.50
CA GLU A 11 0.88 -8.19 0.76
C GLU A 11 0.90 -7.55 2.16
N ALA A 12 1.35 -8.28 3.17
CA ALA A 12 1.45 -7.75 4.53
C ALA A 12 2.40 -6.55 4.59
N ASP A 13 3.54 -6.63 3.91
CA ASP A 13 4.50 -5.53 3.84
C ASP A 13 3.90 -4.32 3.12
N ALA A 14 3.17 -4.56 2.03
CA ALA A 14 2.52 -3.50 1.26
C ALA A 14 1.43 -2.82 2.08
N VAL A 15 0.66 -3.56 2.86
CA VAL A 15 -0.37 -3.01 3.76
C VAL A 15 0.29 -2.14 4.83
N SER A 16 1.40 -2.60 5.42
CA SER A 16 2.13 -1.84 6.43
C SER A 16 2.64 -0.51 5.86
N ALA A 17 3.17 -0.53 4.63
CA ALA A 17 3.63 0.67 3.95
C ALA A 17 2.47 1.63 3.70
N PHE A 18 1.31 1.12 3.30
CA PHE A 18 0.12 1.94 3.07
C PHE A 18 -0.36 2.59 4.37
N VAL A 19 -0.41 1.83 5.46
CA VAL A 19 -0.80 2.36 6.78
C VAL A 19 0.16 3.46 7.22
N PHE A 20 1.46 3.30 6.97
CA PHE A 20 2.44 4.33 7.28
C PHE A 20 2.14 5.63 6.53
N LEU A 21 1.78 5.54 5.23
CA LEU A 21 1.40 6.71 4.44
C LEU A 21 0.14 7.39 4.98
N LEU A 22 -0.84 6.62 5.46
CA LEU A 22 -2.04 7.18 6.08
C LEU A 22 -1.70 7.95 7.34
N ARG A 23 -0.75 7.47 8.14
CA ARG A 23 -0.28 8.16 9.34
C ARG A 23 0.45 9.45 8.99
N GLU A 24 1.29 9.43 7.96
CA GLU A 24 1.97 10.63 7.48
C GLU A 24 0.97 11.69 7.03
N GLU A 25 -0.08 11.27 6.32
CA GLU A 25 -1.14 12.17 5.89
C GLU A 25 -1.85 12.80 7.09
N GLN A 26 -2.19 11.99 8.08
CA GLN A 26 -2.84 12.47 9.30
C GLN A 26 -1.97 13.48 10.04
N GLU A 27 -0.68 13.22 10.17
CA GLU A 27 0.26 14.15 10.78
C GLU A 27 0.34 15.47 10.02
N ALA A 28 0.40 15.40 8.69
CA ALA A 28 0.46 16.59 7.84
C ALA A 28 -0.79 17.45 8.03
N LEU A 29 -1.97 16.81 8.08
CA LEU A 29 -3.23 17.51 8.30
C LEU A 29 -3.29 18.15 9.69
N THR A 30 -2.85 17.42 10.71
CA THR A 30 -2.88 17.88 12.10
C THR A 30 -1.90 19.03 12.32
N SER A 31 -0.70 18.96 11.74
CA SER A 31 0.33 19.97 11.91
C SER A 31 0.18 21.16 10.95
N GLY A 32 -0.76 21.10 10.01
CA GLY A 32 -0.96 22.15 9.02
C GLY A 32 0.10 22.18 7.93
N ASN A 33 0.85 21.09 7.74
CA ASN A 33 1.90 21.01 6.75
C ASN A 33 1.34 20.56 5.40
N ALA A 34 0.54 21.44 4.77
CA ALA A 34 -0.16 21.13 3.54
C ALA A 34 0.77 20.88 2.34
N ASP A 35 2.00 21.40 2.39
CA ASP A 35 2.95 21.31 1.29
C ASP A 35 3.35 19.87 0.97
N VAL A 36 3.28 18.96 1.95
CA VAL A 36 3.65 17.56 1.74
C VAL A 36 2.49 16.69 1.24
N LEU A 37 1.26 17.18 1.32
CA LEU A 37 0.07 16.40 0.96
C LEU A 37 0.06 15.90 -0.49
N PRO A 38 0.39 16.70 -1.52
CA PRO A 38 0.41 16.19 -2.89
C PRO A 38 1.34 15.01 -3.08
N GLY A 39 2.52 15.03 -2.44
CA GLY A 39 3.47 13.92 -2.51
C GLY A 39 2.92 12.67 -1.84
N ILE A 40 2.25 12.82 -0.70
CA ILE A 40 1.64 11.69 0.02
C ILE A 40 0.50 11.10 -0.82
N VAL A 41 -0.33 11.92 -1.44
CA VAL A 41 -1.42 11.46 -2.32
C VAL A 41 -0.87 10.62 -3.46
N GLY A 42 0.22 11.07 -4.09
CA GLY A 42 0.88 10.31 -5.15
C GLY A 42 1.41 8.96 -4.67
N LYS A 43 2.05 8.94 -3.50
CA LYS A 43 2.54 7.69 -2.88
C LYS A 43 1.40 6.74 -2.54
N LYS A 44 0.29 7.25 -2.03
CA LYS A 44 -0.90 6.45 -1.74
C LYS A 44 -1.48 5.81 -3.00
N ALA A 45 -1.56 6.56 -4.08
CA ALA A 45 -2.06 6.03 -5.35
C ALA A 45 -1.19 4.88 -5.84
N THR A 46 0.14 5.05 -5.78
CA THR A 46 1.09 4.01 -6.17
C THR A 46 0.97 2.78 -5.26
N ALA A 47 0.88 3.00 -3.95
CA ALA A 47 0.74 1.92 -2.97
C ALA A 47 -0.57 1.16 -3.16
N SER A 48 -1.66 1.87 -3.44
CA SER A 48 -2.97 1.26 -3.69
C SER A 48 -2.95 0.39 -4.94
N ALA A 49 -2.33 0.86 -6.03
CA ALA A 49 -2.18 0.09 -7.25
C ALA A 49 -1.33 -1.17 -7.01
N HIS A 50 -0.27 -1.04 -6.22
CA HIS A 50 0.60 -2.16 -5.87
C HIS A 50 -0.17 -3.22 -5.06
N LEU A 51 -0.96 -2.79 -4.07
CA LEU A 51 -1.82 -3.68 -3.30
C LEU A 51 -2.83 -4.42 -4.18
N ALA A 52 -3.47 -3.71 -5.11
CA ALA A 52 -4.42 -4.31 -6.04
C ALA A 52 -3.76 -5.39 -6.89
N SER A 53 -2.54 -5.14 -7.37
CA SER A 53 -1.76 -6.10 -8.14
C SER A 53 -1.43 -7.35 -7.32
N ILE A 54 -1.00 -7.18 -6.07
CA ILE A 54 -0.66 -8.28 -5.17
C ILE A 54 -1.93 -9.11 -4.88
N SER A 55 -3.05 -8.45 -4.60
CA SER A 55 -4.31 -9.13 -4.31
C SER A 55 -4.79 -9.95 -5.50
N ALA A 56 -4.65 -9.42 -6.72
CA ALA A 56 -4.98 -10.14 -7.93
C ALA A 56 -4.11 -11.39 -8.11
N ALA A 57 -2.80 -11.27 -7.86
CA ALA A 57 -1.88 -12.40 -7.94
C ALA A 57 -2.22 -13.47 -6.90
N ARG A 58 -2.54 -13.05 -5.66
CA ARG A 58 -2.95 -13.96 -4.60
C ARG A 58 -4.23 -14.71 -4.98
N ASN A 59 -5.23 -14.00 -5.50
CA ASN A 59 -6.50 -14.60 -5.89
C ASN A 59 -6.31 -15.59 -7.04
N ALA A 60 -5.44 -15.28 -8.00
CA ALA A 60 -5.11 -16.18 -9.09
C ALA A 60 -4.44 -17.46 -8.57
N GLU A 61 -3.54 -17.33 -7.60
CA GLU A 61 -2.86 -18.48 -6.99
C GLU A 61 -3.85 -19.37 -6.23
N LEU A 62 -4.80 -18.77 -5.51
CA LEU A 62 -5.82 -19.51 -4.77
C LEU A 62 -6.81 -20.21 -5.72
N ALA A 63 -7.07 -19.64 -6.90
CA ALA A 63 -7.98 -20.20 -7.88
C ALA A 63 -7.34 -21.33 -8.70
N SER A 64 -6.02 -21.42 -8.72
CA SER A 64 -5.32 -22.47 -9.46
C SER A 64 -5.22 -23.77 -8.63
#